data_07a3722f48cb04aabec749fd057dbaae
#
_entry.id   07a3722f48cb04aabec749fd057dbaae
#
_cell.length_a   1.000
_cell.length_b   1.000
_cell.length_c   1.000
_cell.angle_alpha   90.00
_cell.angle_beta   90.00
_cell.angle_gamma   90.00
#
_symmetry.space_group_name_H-M   'P 1'
#
loop_
_entity.id
_entity.type
_entity.pdbx_description
1 polymer ?
#
loop_
_entity_poly.entity_id
_entity_poly.type
_entity_poly.pdbx_seq_one_letter_code
_entity_poly.pdbx_strand_id
1 'polypeptide(L)'
;MAKMEIGVQFHLPTYAHIPLPHLIDLAKQAESKGVDQLWATDNLRSRNTFVVLAAFACNLKVKLGTAVTVQYFRNPVDLADMVASISELMEGRELSVGLGFGNPRTYNFVETPKPISMLRETSQSLRRLLNGESVCFADYPTLLKYFNFNPQGEFKLNFEPKSPVLQYCGSNGPLGLAVGGENMEGLIFGGHYMAALRTGRVPEMLQTFDAARQPGMVPDGPKIAEIKISLSNDREAAREFVKESAGHRVLNMYRRGYSHEDIEKLGVRLEDVDQLDQADKAGVSAAEFDGLVTDEMIDAIFIAGKPEECVERMIEVQEIAGNQGFHQLMFSELGPDIDEALSLLCNEIIPAL
;
A
#
# COMPACT_ATOMS: atom_id res chain seq x y z
N MET A 1 -22.57 -6.28 11.96
CA MET A 1 -21.50 -6.34 10.95
C MET A 1 -20.32 -7.07 11.57
N ALA A 2 -19.52 -7.80 10.79
CA ALA A 2 -18.26 -8.34 11.31
C ALA A 2 -17.36 -7.15 11.72
N LYS A 3 -16.57 -7.33 12.79
CA LYS A 3 -15.61 -6.29 13.20
C LYS A 3 -14.61 -6.07 12.07
N MET A 4 -14.41 -4.81 11.67
CA MET A 4 -13.40 -4.46 10.67
C MET A 4 -12.00 -4.66 11.26
N GLU A 5 -11.12 -5.30 10.52
CA GLU A 5 -9.73 -5.50 10.94
C GLU A 5 -8.95 -4.17 10.90
N ILE A 6 -7.98 -4.04 11.77
CA ILE A 6 -7.06 -2.92 11.82
C ILE A 6 -5.67 -3.36 11.34
N GLY A 7 -5.21 -2.71 10.29
CA GLY A 7 -3.85 -2.85 9.78
C GLY A 7 -3.00 -1.62 10.07
N VAL A 8 -1.70 -1.82 10.29
CA VAL A 8 -0.72 -0.73 10.39
C VAL A 8 0.40 -0.97 9.40
N GLN A 9 0.71 0.04 8.60
CA GLN A 9 1.79 0.00 7.63
C GLN A 9 3.02 0.73 8.17
N PHE A 10 4.12 0.02 8.30
CA PHE A 10 5.43 0.64 8.50
C PHE A 10 5.98 1.13 7.16
N HIS A 11 5.92 2.45 6.95
CA HIS A 11 6.49 3.07 5.76
C HIS A 11 8.02 3.16 5.90
N LEU A 12 8.72 2.10 5.51
CA LEU A 12 10.16 1.95 5.73
C LEU A 12 11.01 3.13 5.23
N PRO A 13 10.69 3.80 4.09
CA PRO A 13 11.43 4.98 3.68
C PRO A 13 11.36 6.13 4.69
N THR A 14 10.19 6.46 5.19
CA THR A 14 9.97 7.53 6.16
C THR A 14 10.75 7.27 7.45
N TYR A 15 10.71 6.02 7.92
CA TYR A 15 11.35 5.61 9.17
C TYR A 15 12.68 4.90 8.96
N ALA A 16 13.42 5.25 7.90
CA ALA A 16 14.72 4.64 7.60
C ALA A 16 15.77 4.86 8.68
N HIS A 17 15.64 5.90 9.48
CA HIS A 17 16.51 6.22 10.62
C HIS A 17 16.25 5.33 11.85
N ILE A 18 15.06 4.71 11.97
CA ILE A 18 14.71 3.86 13.11
C ILE A 18 15.38 2.50 12.97
N PRO A 19 16.16 2.02 13.96
CA PRO A 19 16.79 0.70 13.89
C PRO A 19 15.76 -0.45 13.81
N LEU A 20 16.09 -1.54 13.11
CA LEU A 20 15.18 -2.68 13.00
C LEU A 20 14.76 -3.30 14.35
N PRO A 21 15.62 -3.43 15.37
CA PRO A 21 15.16 -3.88 16.69
C PRO A 21 14.06 -2.99 17.28
N HIS A 22 14.17 -1.67 17.13
CA HIS A 22 13.14 -0.75 17.60
C HIS A 22 11.83 -0.85 16.80
N LEU A 23 11.92 -1.06 15.47
CA LEU A 23 10.72 -1.36 14.67
C LEU A 23 10.02 -2.64 15.12
N ILE A 24 10.76 -3.66 15.58
CA ILE A 24 10.17 -4.88 16.15
C ILE A 24 9.46 -4.58 17.47
N ASP A 25 10.02 -3.72 18.32
CA ASP A 25 9.37 -3.35 19.59
C ASP A 25 8.10 -2.54 19.35
N LEU A 26 8.10 -1.62 18.40
CA LEU A 26 6.89 -0.90 17.95
C LEU A 26 5.84 -1.86 17.37
N ALA A 27 6.26 -2.84 16.59
CA ALA A 27 5.37 -3.86 16.05
C ALA A 27 4.72 -4.72 17.14
N LYS A 28 5.47 -5.09 18.20
CA LYS A 28 4.94 -5.77 19.40
C LYS A 28 3.95 -4.89 20.16
N GLN A 29 4.21 -3.60 20.27
CA GLN A 29 3.28 -2.64 20.86
C GLN A 29 1.97 -2.62 20.08
N ALA A 30 2.01 -2.49 18.74
CA ALA A 30 0.83 -2.50 17.88
C ALA A 30 0.02 -3.80 18.05
N GLU A 31 0.68 -4.96 17.99
CA GLU A 31 0.05 -6.26 18.23
C GLU A 31 -0.66 -6.32 19.60
N SER A 32 0.02 -5.88 20.68
CA SER A 32 -0.54 -5.90 22.04
C SER A 32 -1.78 -5.01 22.21
N LYS A 33 -2.00 -4.09 21.28
CA LYS A 33 -3.11 -3.12 21.27
C LYS A 33 -4.21 -3.48 20.27
N GLY A 34 -4.17 -4.68 19.69
CA GLY A 34 -5.25 -5.22 18.87
C GLY A 34 -5.13 -4.88 17.38
N VAL A 35 -3.94 -4.56 16.90
CA VAL A 35 -3.67 -4.52 15.45
C VAL A 35 -3.68 -5.95 14.91
N ASP A 36 -4.49 -6.19 13.87
CA ASP A 36 -4.71 -7.53 13.31
C ASP A 36 -3.65 -7.90 12.25
N GLN A 37 -3.08 -6.90 11.58
CA GLN A 37 -2.11 -7.11 10.50
C GLN A 37 -1.08 -5.99 10.44
N LEU A 38 0.19 -6.36 10.22
CA LEU A 38 1.26 -5.40 9.95
C LEU A 38 1.73 -5.49 8.51
N TRP A 39 1.90 -4.33 7.92
CA TRP A 39 2.31 -4.16 6.54
C TRP A 39 3.65 -3.43 6.46
N ALA A 40 4.47 -3.77 5.48
CA ALA A 40 5.71 -3.08 5.22
C ALA A 40 5.79 -2.65 3.74
N THR A 41 6.27 -1.42 3.50
CA THR A 41 6.51 -0.95 2.14
C THR A 41 7.79 -1.56 1.58
N ASP A 42 7.79 -1.90 0.28
CA ASP A 42 8.99 -2.35 -0.42
C ASP A 42 9.63 -1.18 -1.16
N ASN A 43 10.80 -0.77 -0.68
CA ASN A 43 11.59 0.29 -1.27
C ASN A 43 13.08 -0.06 -1.12
N LEU A 44 13.77 -0.23 -2.23
CA LEU A 44 15.18 -0.66 -2.26
C LEU A 44 16.17 0.25 -1.52
N ARG A 45 15.76 1.46 -1.12
CA ARG A 45 16.63 2.46 -0.49
C ARG A 45 16.67 2.39 1.04
N SER A 46 15.67 1.76 1.67
CA SER A 46 15.49 1.86 3.12
C SER A 46 15.90 0.59 3.84
N ARG A 47 15.19 -0.47 3.65
CA ARG A 47 15.49 -1.82 4.16
C ARG A 47 14.90 -2.83 3.20
N ASN A 48 15.44 -4.04 3.20
CA ASN A 48 14.79 -5.12 2.49
C ASN A 48 13.51 -5.52 3.27
N THR A 49 12.37 -5.30 2.64
CA THR A 49 11.04 -5.57 3.23
C THR A 49 10.88 -7.00 3.68
N PHE A 50 11.40 -7.97 2.93
CA PHE A 50 11.29 -9.38 3.28
C PHE A 50 12.16 -9.76 4.48
N VAL A 51 13.29 -9.09 4.70
CA VAL A 51 14.07 -9.22 5.93
C VAL A 51 13.32 -8.65 7.13
N VAL A 52 12.63 -7.51 6.97
CA VAL A 52 11.78 -6.94 8.02
C VAL A 52 10.61 -7.88 8.33
N LEU A 53 9.92 -8.39 7.31
CA LEU A 53 8.82 -9.34 7.50
C LEU A 53 9.26 -10.65 8.16
N ALA A 54 10.42 -11.19 7.80
CA ALA A 54 10.98 -12.37 8.45
C ALA A 54 11.28 -12.11 9.94
N ALA A 55 11.85 -10.93 10.26
CA ALA A 55 12.07 -10.54 11.64
C ALA A 55 10.75 -10.38 12.42
N PHE A 56 9.72 -9.79 11.80
CA PHE A 56 8.38 -9.69 12.39
C PHE A 56 7.76 -11.08 12.57
N ALA A 57 7.83 -11.96 11.58
CA ALA A 57 7.29 -13.32 11.66
C ALA A 57 7.83 -14.12 12.85
N CYS A 58 9.12 -13.96 13.15
CA CYS A 58 9.76 -14.60 14.31
C CYS A 58 9.36 -14.01 15.67
N ASN A 59 8.85 -12.77 15.71
CA ASN A 59 8.61 -12.04 16.96
C ASN A 59 7.14 -11.79 17.27
N LEU A 60 6.23 -11.93 16.31
CA LEU A 60 4.82 -11.52 16.37
C LEU A 60 3.90 -12.69 16.03
N LYS A 61 2.61 -12.53 16.31
CA LYS A 61 1.56 -13.50 16.01
C LYS A 61 0.43 -12.96 15.12
N VAL A 62 0.55 -11.72 14.62
CA VAL A 62 -0.40 -11.11 13.69
C VAL A 62 -0.14 -11.53 12.23
N LYS A 63 -1.08 -11.25 11.34
CA LYS A 63 -0.89 -11.35 9.89
C LYS A 63 0.20 -10.37 9.45
N LEU A 64 0.93 -10.70 8.40
CA LEU A 64 1.98 -9.84 7.84
C LEU A 64 1.77 -9.64 6.34
N GLY A 65 2.26 -8.52 5.80
CA GLY A 65 2.16 -8.32 4.36
C GLY A 65 3.05 -7.22 3.82
N THR A 66 3.16 -7.20 2.48
CA THR A 66 3.76 -6.08 1.74
C THR A 66 2.67 -5.15 1.21
N ALA A 67 2.82 -3.85 1.40
CA ALA A 67 1.92 -2.85 0.83
C ALA A 67 2.72 -1.69 0.23
N VAL A 68 3.22 -1.85 -0.98
CA VAL A 68 3.22 -3.01 -1.86
C VAL A 68 4.65 -3.39 -2.23
N THR A 69 4.91 -4.64 -2.68
CA THR A 69 6.16 -4.94 -3.36
C THR A 69 6.06 -4.57 -4.84
N VAL A 70 7.15 -4.05 -5.39
CA VAL A 70 7.21 -3.56 -6.77
C VAL A 70 7.76 -4.66 -7.68
N GLN A 71 6.98 -5.05 -8.69
CA GLN A 71 7.27 -6.16 -9.58
C GLN A 71 8.57 -6.02 -10.41
N TYR A 72 9.18 -4.84 -10.41
CA TYR A 72 10.47 -4.60 -11.10
C TYR A 72 11.71 -4.84 -10.24
N PHE A 73 11.54 -4.93 -8.92
CA PHE A 73 12.68 -5.02 -8.01
C PHE A 73 13.25 -6.43 -7.90
N ARG A 74 12.40 -7.44 -8.08
CA ARG A 74 12.77 -8.84 -7.95
C ARG A 74 12.12 -9.68 -9.03
N ASN A 75 12.85 -10.65 -9.55
CA ASN A 75 12.24 -11.61 -10.44
C ASN A 75 11.29 -12.54 -9.67
N PRO A 76 10.29 -13.13 -10.33
CA PRO A 76 9.27 -13.93 -9.64
C PRO A 76 9.81 -15.21 -8.99
N VAL A 77 10.96 -15.71 -9.40
CA VAL A 77 11.62 -16.86 -8.77
C VAL A 77 12.12 -16.48 -7.38
N ASP A 78 12.91 -15.40 -7.29
CA ASP A 78 13.43 -14.85 -6.04
C ASP A 78 12.28 -14.41 -5.10
N LEU A 79 11.25 -13.78 -5.66
CA LEU A 79 10.08 -13.39 -4.89
C LEU A 79 9.33 -14.61 -4.32
N ALA A 80 9.12 -15.67 -5.11
CA ALA A 80 8.47 -16.89 -4.67
C ALA A 80 9.25 -17.60 -3.56
N ASP A 81 10.57 -17.69 -3.71
CA ASP A 81 11.47 -18.29 -2.71
C ASP A 81 11.41 -17.54 -1.37
N MET A 82 11.51 -16.20 -1.40
CA MET A 82 11.41 -15.37 -0.19
C MET A 82 10.03 -15.52 0.48
N VAL A 83 8.95 -15.46 -0.28
CA VAL A 83 7.58 -15.57 0.25
C VAL A 83 7.34 -16.96 0.86
N ALA A 84 7.73 -18.02 0.16
CA ALA A 84 7.60 -19.38 0.67
C ALA A 84 8.43 -19.58 1.95
N SER A 85 9.66 -19.07 1.99
CA SER A 85 10.54 -19.13 3.17
C SER A 85 9.94 -18.38 4.38
N ILE A 86 9.40 -17.19 4.18
CA ILE A 86 8.74 -16.44 5.26
C ILE A 86 7.46 -17.16 5.72
N SER A 87 6.74 -17.80 4.81
CA SER A 87 5.52 -18.53 5.16
C SER A 87 5.76 -19.66 6.19
N GLU A 88 6.96 -20.26 6.20
CA GLU A 88 7.34 -21.24 7.23
C GLU A 88 7.43 -20.62 8.63
N LEU A 89 7.78 -19.34 8.75
CA LEU A 89 7.87 -18.60 10.01
C LEU A 89 6.50 -18.10 10.49
N MET A 90 5.48 -18.12 9.62
CA MET A 90 4.14 -17.60 9.94
C MET A 90 3.29 -18.53 10.81
N GLU A 91 3.66 -19.78 11.00
CA GLU A 91 2.93 -20.73 11.88
C GLU A 91 1.42 -20.80 11.58
N GLY A 92 1.05 -20.85 10.30
CA GLY A 92 -0.35 -20.92 9.85
C GLY A 92 -1.06 -19.57 9.70
N ARG A 93 -0.44 -18.45 10.09
CA ARG A 93 -0.97 -17.10 9.87
C ARG A 93 -0.83 -16.68 8.40
N GLU A 94 -1.72 -15.82 7.96
CA GLU A 94 -1.69 -15.29 6.58
C GLU A 94 -0.45 -14.42 6.33
N LEU A 95 0.19 -14.65 5.18
CA LEU A 95 1.18 -13.77 4.58
C LEU A 95 0.58 -13.14 3.31
N SER A 96 0.40 -11.83 3.31
CA SER A 96 -0.19 -11.08 2.22
C SER A 96 0.89 -10.46 1.32
N VAL A 97 0.85 -10.75 0.03
CA VAL A 97 1.78 -10.19 -0.96
C VAL A 97 1.05 -9.14 -1.79
N GLY A 98 1.13 -7.88 -1.37
CA GLY A 98 0.65 -6.78 -2.18
C GLY A 98 1.59 -6.50 -3.35
N LEU A 99 1.09 -6.58 -4.57
CA LEU A 99 1.80 -6.27 -5.81
C LEU A 99 1.30 -4.94 -6.37
N GLY A 100 2.22 -4.06 -6.76
CA GLY A 100 1.84 -2.76 -7.30
C GLY A 100 3.00 -2.02 -7.94
N PHE A 101 2.69 -0.83 -8.49
CA PHE A 101 3.68 -0.05 -9.24
C PHE A 101 4.59 0.80 -8.32
N GLY A 102 4.27 0.92 -7.03
CA GLY A 102 4.98 1.80 -6.11
C GLY A 102 4.97 3.26 -6.57
N ASN A 103 5.95 4.03 -6.11
CA ASN A 103 6.14 5.41 -6.56
C ASN A 103 7.36 5.51 -7.50
N PRO A 104 7.19 5.66 -8.83
CA PRO A 104 8.29 5.73 -9.78
C PRO A 104 9.31 6.84 -9.52
N ARG A 105 8.93 7.92 -8.80
CA ARG A 105 9.87 8.98 -8.41
C ARG A 105 10.96 8.48 -7.45
N THR A 106 10.64 7.48 -6.61
CA THR A 106 11.58 6.96 -5.62
C THR A 106 12.56 5.93 -6.18
N TYR A 107 12.31 5.40 -7.38
CA TYR A 107 13.16 4.39 -8.03
C TYR A 107 13.44 4.69 -9.52
N ASN A 108 13.73 5.96 -9.82
CA ASN A 108 14.08 6.44 -11.17
C ASN A 108 15.32 5.75 -11.79
N PHE A 109 16.04 4.95 -11.03
CA PHE A 109 17.17 4.11 -11.47
C PHE A 109 16.73 2.75 -12.03
N VAL A 110 15.42 2.44 -12.03
CA VAL A 110 14.85 1.21 -12.57
C VAL A 110 13.92 1.56 -13.73
N GLU A 111 14.12 0.94 -14.87
CA GLU A 111 13.17 1.06 -15.99
C GLU A 111 11.90 0.25 -15.68
N THR A 112 10.75 0.79 -16.11
CA THR A 112 9.44 0.19 -15.83
C THR A 112 8.63 -0.04 -17.11
N PRO A 113 9.15 -0.86 -18.06
CA PRO A 113 8.46 -1.12 -19.30
C PRO A 113 7.20 -1.97 -19.10
N LYS A 114 6.15 -1.72 -19.90
CA LYS A 114 4.92 -2.51 -19.93
C LYS A 114 4.33 -2.83 -18.56
N PRO A 115 4.02 -1.82 -17.73
CA PRO A 115 3.69 -2.04 -16.31
C PRO A 115 2.49 -2.98 -16.09
N ILE A 116 1.48 -2.94 -16.94
CA ILE A 116 0.30 -3.80 -16.83
C ILE A 116 0.64 -5.27 -17.14
N SER A 117 1.42 -5.52 -18.21
CA SER A 117 1.88 -6.88 -18.53
C SER A 117 2.80 -7.42 -17.45
N MET A 118 3.71 -6.57 -16.93
CA MET A 118 4.61 -6.92 -15.84
C MET A 118 3.83 -7.34 -14.58
N LEU A 119 2.80 -6.58 -14.18
CA LEU A 119 1.96 -6.92 -13.04
C LEU A 119 1.22 -8.25 -13.25
N ARG A 120 0.62 -8.44 -14.44
CA ARG A 120 -0.09 -9.68 -14.83
C ARG A 120 0.82 -10.88 -14.77
N GLU A 121 1.94 -10.81 -15.49
CA GLU A 121 2.86 -11.93 -15.61
C GLU A 121 3.54 -12.28 -14.27
N THR A 122 3.86 -11.27 -13.44
CA THR A 122 4.40 -11.48 -12.10
C THR A 122 3.38 -12.18 -11.20
N SER A 123 2.13 -11.73 -11.16
CA SER A 123 1.10 -12.34 -10.30
C SER A 123 0.78 -13.78 -10.72
N GLN A 124 0.70 -14.05 -12.02
CA GLN A 124 0.45 -15.39 -12.54
C GLN A 124 1.60 -16.36 -12.26
N SER A 125 2.83 -15.96 -12.57
CA SER A 125 3.99 -16.82 -12.34
C SER A 125 4.25 -17.06 -10.85
N LEU A 126 4.10 -16.02 -10.01
CA LEU A 126 4.21 -16.14 -8.57
C LEU A 126 3.18 -17.13 -7.99
N ARG A 127 1.90 -17.05 -8.41
CA ARG A 127 0.86 -17.98 -7.99
C ARG A 127 1.21 -19.42 -8.32
N ARG A 128 1.63 -19.68 -9.57
CA ARG A 128 1.99 -21.03 -10.00
C ARG A 128 3.17 -21.59 -9.19
N LEU A 129 4.20 -20.79 -8.98
CA LEU A 129 5.37 -21.16 -8.17
C LEU A 129 4.98 -21.49 -6.73
N LEU A 130 4.16 -20.66 -6.09
CA LEU A 130 3.70 -20.89 -4.71
C LEU A 130 2.75 -22.08 -4.58
N ASN A 131 2.06 -22.46 -5.67
CA ASN A 131 1.26 -23.68 -5.75
C ASN A 131 2.11 -24.94 -6.05
N GLY A 132 3.43 -24.83 -6.10
CA GLY A 132 4.32 -25.95 -6.42
C GLY A 132 4.29 -26.39 -7.88
N GLU A 133 3.85 -25.53 -8.79
CA GLU A 133 3.86 -25.81 -10.23
C GLU A 133 5.23 -25.45 -10.84
N SER A 134 5.58 -26.11 -11.95
CA SER A 134 6.69 -25.70 -12.80
C SER A 134 6.27 -24.52 -13.70
N VAL A 135 7.16 -23.54 -13.84
CA VAL A 135 6.98 -22.34 -14.66
C VAL A 135 8.05 -22.28 -15.73
N CYS A 136 7.63 -22.21 -17.00
CA CYS A 136 8.49 -21.88 -18.12
C CYS A 136 8.32 -20.38 -18.46
N PHE A 137 9.43 -19.63 -18.41
CA PHE A 137 9.36 -18.19 -18.64
C PHE A 137 9.15 -17.79 -20.12
N ALA A 138 9.19 -18.73 -21.07
CA ALA A 138 8.72 -18.50 -22.42
C ALA A 138 7.24 -18.08 -22.48
N ASP A 139 6.42 -18.52 -21.50
CA ASP A 139 5.00 -18.16 -21.39
C ASP A 139 4.77 -16.73 -20.87
N TYR A 140 5.83 -16.06 -20.40
CA TYR A 140 5.82 -14.74 -19.76
C TYR A 140 6.80 -13.77 -20.44
N PRO A 141 6.48 -13.29 -21.66
CA PRO A 141 7.43 -12.59 -22.52
C PRO A 141 7.95 -11.26 -21.94
N THR A 142 7.18 -10.60 -21.05
CA THR A 142 7.63 -9.37 -20.40
C THR A 142 8.67 -9.69 -19.34
N LEU A 143 8.43 -10.69 -18.49
CA LEU A 143 9.37 -11.16 -17.47
C LEU A 143 10.62 -11.75 -18.11
N LEU A 144 10.41 -12.59 -19.15
CA LEU A 144 11.51 -13.21 -19.90
C LEU A 144 12.52 -12.16 -20.38
N LYS A 145 12.00 -11.10 -21.02
CA LYS A 145 12.83 -10.03 -21.58
C LYS A 145 13.46 -9.16 -20.48
N TYR A 146 12.66 -8.77 -19.48
CA TYR A 146 13.10 -7.82 -18.45
C TYR A 146 14.18 -8.41 -17.55
N PHE A 147 13.99 -9.65 -17.09
CA PHE A 147 14.92 -10.35 -16.21
C PHE A 147 15.95 -11.23 -16.94
N ASN A 148 15.92 -11.22 -18.28
CA ASN A 148 16.84 -12.01 -19.12
C ASN A 148 16.83 -13.50 -18.77
N PHE A 149 15.63 -14.07 -18.60
CA PHE A 149 15.49 -15.51 -18.35
C PHE A 149 15.83 -16.35 -19.59
N ASN A 150 16.24 -17.61 -19.36
CA ASN A 150 16.39 -18.60 -20.43
C ASN A 150 14.99 -19.05 -20.91
N PRO A 151 14.63 -18.88 -22.21
CA PRO A 151 13.32 -19.26 -22.71
C PRO A 151 13.05 -20.77 -22.70
N GLN A 152 14.09 -21.60 -22.59
CA GLN A 152 13.97 -23.05 -22.49
C GLN A 152 14.08 -23.57 -21.06
N GLY A 153 14.27 -22.65 -20.09
CA GLY A 153 14.43 -22.99 -18.68
C GLY A 153 13.06 -23.13 -17.99
N GLU A 154 12.92 -24.14 -17.18
CA GLU A 154 11.81 -24.30 -16.26
C GLU A 154 12.30 -24.13 -14.83
N PHE A 155 11.44 -23.57 -13.99
CA PHE A 155 11.70 -23.45 -12.56
C PHE A 155 10.49 -23.91 -11.74
N LYS A 156 10.80 -24.59 -10.64
CA LYS A 156 9.82 -24.99 -9.63
C LYS A 156 10.49 -24.85 -8.26
N LEU A 157 9.74 -24.40 -7.25
CA LEU A 157 10.23 -24.44 -5.87
C LEU A 157 10.40 -25.88 -5.41
N ASN A 158 11.47 -26.15 -4.65
CA ASN A 158 11.75 -27.47 -4.07
C ASN A 158 11.03 -27.71 -2.73
N PHE A 159 10.26 -26.73 -2.26
CA PHE A 159 9.47 -26.76 -1.04
C PHE A 159 8.19 -25.94 -1.25
N GLU A 160 7.19 -26.18 -0.37
CA GLU A 160 5.89 -25.52 -0.46
C GLU A 160 5.71 -24.52 0.68
N PRO A 161 4.95 -23.42 0.48
CA PRO A 161 4.53 -22.53 1.57
C PRO A 161 3.85 -23.33 2.69
N LYS A 162 4.13 -22.99 3.94
CA LYS A 162 3.55 -23.65 5.12
C LYS A 162 2.38 -22.87 5.72
N SER A 163 2.19 -21.64 5.34
CA SER A 163 1.08 -20.77 5.77
C SER A 163 0.35 -20.23 4.55
N PRO A 164 -0.91 -19.80 4.68
CA PRO A 164 -1.66 -19.20 3.58
C PRO A 164 -0.94 -17.97 3.03
N VAL A 165 -0.77 -17.94 1.71
CA VAL A 165 -0.23 -16.77 0.99
C VAL A 165 -1.31 -16.23 0.07
N LEU A 166 -1.70 -14.96 0.27
CA LEU A 166 -2.67 -14.28 -0.57
C LEU A 166 -1.99 -13.15 -1.34
N GLN A 167 -2.36 -12.98 -2.61
CA GLN A 167 -1.90 -11.87 -3.42
C GLN A 167 -2.93 -10.76 -3.42
N TYR A 168 -2.47 -9.53 -3.26
CA TYR A 168 -3.30 -8.31 -3.27
C TYR A 168 -2.85 -7.36 -4.38
N CYS A 169 -3.82 -6.82 -5.10
CA CYS A 169 -3.57 -5.77 -6.09
C CYS A 169 -3.45 -4.41 -5.41
N GLY A 170 -2.32 -3.74 -5.52
CA GLY A 170 -2.12 -2.37 -5.05
C GLY A 170 -2.15 -1.34 -6.17
N SER A 171 -3.11 -1.45 -7.09
CA SER A 171 -3.29 -0.52 -8.21
C SER A 171 -4.65 0.16 -8.14
N ASN A 172 -4.68 1.47 -8.43
CA ASN A 172 -5.90 2.29 -8.45
C ASN A 172 -6.36 2.64 -9.88
N GLY A 173 -5.59 2.31 -10.90
CA GLY A 173 -5.98 2.56 -12.30
C GLY A 173 -6.80 1.40 -12.88
N PRO A 174 -7.74 1.66 -13.83
CA PRO A 174 -8.69 0.66 -14.31
C PRO A 174 -8.02 -0.59 -14.90
N LEU A 175 -6.94 -0.45 -15.65
CA LEU A 175 -6.22 -1.61 -16.20
C LEU A 175 -5.52 -2.45 -15.13
N GLY A 176 -4.99 -1.80 -14.10
CA GLY A 176 -4.36 -2.51 -12.97
C GLY A 176 -5.40 -3.20 -12.10
N LEU A 177 -6.54 -2.55 -11.84
CA LEU A 177 -7.68 -3.14 -11.13
C LEU A 177 -8.23 -4.37 -11.84
N ALA A 178 -8.38 -4.32 -13.17
CA ALA A 178 -8.80 -5.46 -13.96
C ALA A 178 -7.80 -6.63 -13.84
N VAL A 179 -6.50 -6.36 -13.98
CA VAL A 179 -5.46 -7.40 -13.76
C VAL A 179 -5.52 -7.98 -12.35
N GLY A 180 -5.74 -7.13 -11.35
CA GLY A 180 -5.92 -7.56 -9.97
C GLY A 180 -7.11 -8.49 -9.79
N GLY A 181 -8.27 -8.11 -10.30
CA GLY A 181 -9.48 -8.92 -10.28
C GLY A 181 -9.31 -10.28 -10.98
N GLU A 182 -8.61 -10.31 -12.13
CA GLU A 182 -8.34 -11.54 -12.86
C GLU A 182 -7.38 -12.51 -12.14
N ASN A 183 -6.44 -12.00 -11.35
CA ASN A 183 -5.27 -12.79 -10.96
C ASN A 183 -4.98 -12.82 -9.45
N MET A 184 -5.63 -12.00 -8.61
CA MET A 184 -5.27 -11.84 -7.19
C MET A 184 -6.48 -12.02 -6.27
N GLU A 185 -6.24 -12.45 -5.03
CA GLU A 185 -7.30 -12.69 -4.05
C GLU A 185 -7.94 -11.39 -3.59
N GLY A 186 -7.13 -10.36 -3.31
CA GLY A 186 -7.58 -9.14 -2.67
C GLY A 186 -7.14 -7.85 -3.36
N LEU A 187 -7.63 -6.75 -2.81
CA LEU A 187 -7.35 -5.39 -3.24
C LEU A 187 -6.83 -4.57 -2.07
N ILE A 188 -5.68 -3.90 -2.23
CA ILE A 188 -5.27 -2.77 -1.41
C ILE A 188 -5.66 -1.50 -2.16
N PHE A 189 -6.72 -0.85 -1.71
CA PHE A 189 -7.10 0.45 -2.22
C PHE A 189 -6.17 1.49 -1.57
N GLY A 190 -5.08 1.78 -2.28
CA GLY A 190 -3.94 2.53 -1.75
C GLY A 190 -4.23 4.02 -1.54
N GLY A 191 -3.20 4.76 -1.25
CA GLY A 191 -3.15 6.13 -0.73
C GLY A 191 -3.95 7.24 -1.38
N HIS A 192 -4.91 6.94 -2.23
CA HIS A 192 -5.92 7.86 -2.77
C HIS A 192 -7.33 7.52 -2.29
N TYR A 193 -7.50 6.61 -1.34
CA TYR A 193 -8.83 6.18 -0.89
C TYR A 193 -9.69 7.37 -0.42
N MET A 194 -9.14 8.25 0.41
CA MET A 194 -9.87 9.44 0.92
C MET A 194 -10.33 10.36 -0.22
N ALA A 195 -9.47 10.60 -1.21
CA ALA A 195 -9.83 11.40 -2.37
C ALA A 195 -10.89 10.71 -3.24
N ALA A 196 -10.75 9.41 -3.49
CA ALA A 196 -11.73 8.63 -4.25
C ALA A 196 -13.09 8.56 -3.53
N LEU A 197 -13.09 8.49 -2.19
CA LEU A 197 -14.29 8.52 -1.37
C LEU A 197 -15.04 9.86 -1.55
N ARG A 198 -14.34 10.98 -1.38
CA ARG A 198 -14.93 12.34 -1.48
C ARG A 198 -15.40 12.68 -2.89
N THR A 199 -14.78 12.10 -3.92
CA THR A 199 -15.19 12.30 -5.32
C THR A 199 -16.20 11.26 -5.81
N GLY A 200 -16.60 10.29 -4.98
CA GLY A 200 -17.59 9.26 -5.31
C GLY A 200 -17.07 8.18 -6.27
N ARG A 201 -15.75 8.03 -6.45
CA ARG A 201 -15.15 7.10 -7.41
C ARG A 201 -14.95 5.68 -6.88
N VAL A 202 -15.05 5.47 -5.56
CA VAL A 202 -14.80 4.14 -4.94
C VAL A 202 -15.68 3.05 -5.54
N PRO A 203 -17.02 3.23 -5.72
CA PRO A 203 -17.87 2.17 -6.28
C PRO A 203 -17.47 1.72 -7.68
N GLU A 204 -17.13 2.65 -8.58
CA GLU A 204 -16.69 2.34 -9.94
C GLU A 204 -15.37 1.54 -9.94
N MET A 205 -14.43 1.93 -9.08
CA MET A 205 -13.14 1.25 -8.96
C MET A 205 -13.30 -0.15 -8.41
N LEU A 206 -14.14 -0.35 -7.39
CA LEU A 206 -14.48 -1.67 -6.86
C LEU A 206 -15.19 -2.53 -7.91
N GLN A 207 -16.14 -1.97 -8.65
CA GLN A 207 -16.83 -2.66 -9.74
C GLN A 207 -15.83 -3.13 -10.82
N THR A 208 -14.84 -2.32 -11.17
CA THR A 208 -13.81 -2.69 -12.16
C THR A 208 -13.00 -3.91 -11.69
N PHE A 209 -12.62 -3.95 -10.41
CA PHE A 209 -11.91 -5.08 -9.82
C PHE A 209 -12.80 -6.32 -9.76
N ASP A 210 -14.03 -6.19 -9.24
CA ASP A 210 -14.94 -7.32 -9.02
C ASP A 210 -15.46 -7.92 -10.33
N ALA A 211 -15.73 -7.09 -11.35
CA ALA A 211 -16.18 -7.54 -12.66
C ALA A 211 -15.12 -8.37 -13.43
N ALA A 212 -13.84 -8.18 -13.11
CA ALA A 212 -12.75 -8.92 -13.73
C ALA A 212 -12.46 -10.27 -13.06
N ARG A 213 -13.11 -10.61 -11.95
CA ARG A 213 -12.85 -11.85 -11.21
C ARG A 213 -13.17 -13.08 -12.02
N GLN A 214 -12.27 -14.06 -12.00
CA GLN A 214 -12.42 -15.31 -12.72
C GLN A 214 -13.26 -16.32 -11.93
N PRO A 215 -13.95 -17.25 -12.63
CA PRO A 215 -14.64 -18.36 -11.98
C PRO A 215 -13.68 -19.15 -11.05
N GLY A 216 -14.12 -19.42 -9.84
CA GLY A 216 -13.32 -20.14 -8.84
C GLY A 216 -12.53 -19.25 -7.87
N MET A 217 -12.43 -17.93 -8.15
CA MET A 217 -11.96 -16.97 -7.15
C MET A 217 -13.08 -16.67 -6.13
N VAL A 218 -12.68 -16.32 -4.90
CA VAL A 218 -13.64 -15.89 -3.87
C VAL A 218 -14.38 -14.64 -4.39
N PRO A 219 -15.72 -14.66 -4.53
CA PRO A 219 -16.48 -13.55 -5.12
C PRO A 219 -16.21 -12.23 -4.40
N ASP A 220 -16.21 -12.25 -3.06
CA ASP A 220 -15.94 -11.09 -2.20
C ASP A 220 -14.54 -11.18 -1.59
N GLY A 221 -13.52 -11.18 -2.45
CA GLY A 221 -12.13 -11.20 -1.99
C GLY A 221 -11.80 -10.03 -1.07
N PRO A 222 -10.84 -10.20 -0.14
CA PRO A 222 -10.56 -9.20 0.87
C PRO A 222 -10.15 -7.85 0.23
N LYS A 223 -10.75 -6.78 0.75
CA LYS A 223 -10.51 -5.39 0.31
C LYS A 223 -10.01 -4.59 1.50
N ILE A 224 -8.94 -3.86 1.31
CA ILE A 224 -8.24 -3.07 2.33
C ILE A 224 -8.28 -1.62 1.90
N ALA A 225 -8.77 -0.73 2.78
CA ALA A 225 -8.71 0.71 2.58
C ALA A 225 -7.47 1.27 3.27
N GLU A 226 -6.53 1.82 2.51
CA GLU A 226 -5.38 2.53 3.06
C GLU A 226 -5.78 3.95 3.44
N ILE A 227 -5.74 4.21 4.75
CA ILE A 227 -6.00 5.52 5.33
C ILE A 227 -4.66 6.16 5.69
N LYS A 228 -4.37 7.27 5.04
CA LYS A 228 -3.18 8.05 5.36
C LYS A 228 -3.44 8.94 6.55
N ILE A 229 -2.60 8.81 7.55
CA ILE A 229 -2.73 9.57 8.80
C ILE A 229 -1.42 10.29 9.15
N SER A 230 -1.54 11.32 9.97
CA SER A 230 -0.41 11.89 10.68
C SER A 230 -0.88 12.37 12.05
N LEU A 231 -0.45 11.68 13.09
CA LEU A 231 -0.85 11.95 14.47
C LEU A 231 0.31 12.54 15.25
N SER A 232 0.05 13.59 16.01
CA SER A 232 0.94 14.17 17.00
C SER A 232 0.13 14.98 18.02
N ASN A 233 0.66 15.15 19.23
CA ASN A 233 0.13 16.10 20.20
C ASN A 233 0.33 17.58 19.77
N ASP A 234 1.20 17.81 18.78
CA ASP A 234 1.35 19.08 18.08
C ASP A 234 0.68 19.00 16.69
N ARG A 235 -0.46 19.71 16.54
CA ARG A 235 -1.21 19.76 15.29
C ARG A 235 -0.38 20.25 14.11
N GLU A 236 0.42 21.28 14.31
CA GLU A 236 1.23 21.86 13.24
C GLU A 236 2.33 20.89 12.81
N ALA A 237 2.99 20.21 13.75
CA ALA A 237 3.98 19.17 13.42
C ALA A 237 3.35 18.01 12.63
N ALA A 238 2.14 17.56 13.00
CA ALA A 238 1.42 16.53 12.28
C ALA A 238 1.13 16.93 10.82
N ARG A 239 0.72 18.17 10.59
CA ARG A 239 0.36 18.66 9.24
C ARG A 239 1.60 18.97 8.39
N GLU A 240 2.61 19.59 8.98
CA GLU A 240 3.87 19.89 8.29
C GLU A 240 4.56 18.64 7.76
N PHE A 241 4.56 17.56 8.55
CA PHE A 241 5.15 16.27 8.18
C PHE A 241 4.61 15.69 6.88
N VAL A 242 3.37 15.95 6.52
CA VAL A 242 2.71 15.35 5.35
C VAL A 242 2.57 16.30 4.15
N LYS A 243 3.01 17.55 4.24
CA LYS A 243 2.85 18.55 3.17
C LYS A 243 3.41 18.07 1.83
N GLU A 244 4.68 17.69 1.78
CA GLU A 244 5.33 17.19 0.55
C GLU A 244 4.55 16.02 -0.07
N SER A 245 4.18 15.05 0.77
CA SER A 245 3.42 13.87 0.34
C SER A 245 2.02 14.25 -0.19
N ALA A 246 1.31 15.14 0.49
CA ALA A 246 -0.01 15.63 0.09
C ALA A 246 0.05 16.38 -1.24
N GLY A 247 0.95 17.34 -1.37
CA GLY A 247 1.14 18.11 -2.59
C GLY A 247 1.44 17.24 -3.80
N HIS A 248 2.37 16.31 -3.68
CA HIS A 248 2.70 15.39 -4.77
C HIS A 248 1.53 14.44 -5.13
N ARG A 249 0.70 14.05 -4.18
CA ARG A 249 -0.49 13.23 -4.45
C ARG A 249 -1.57 14.01 -5.16
N VAL A 250 -1.82 15.24 -4.76
CA VAL A 250 -2.75 16.16 -5.46
C VAL A 250 -2.26 16.39 -6.90
N LEU A 251 -0.98 16.65 -7.12
CA LEU A 251 -0.41 16.78 -8.47
C LEU A 251 -0.56 15.50 -9.30
N ASN A 252 -0.38 14.32 -8.69
CA ASN A 252 -0.57 13.06 -9.40
C ASN A 252 -2.04 12.87 -9.82
N MET A 253 -3.01 13.23 -8.99
CA MET A 253 -4.43 13.20 -9.34
C MET A 253 -4.73 14.18 -10.47
N TYR A 254 -4.30 15.42 -10.34
CA TYR A 254 -4.47 16.47 -11.34
C TYR A 254 -3.90 16.07 -12.73
N ARG A 255 -2.71 15.48 -12.74
CA ARG A 255 -2.02 15.07 -13.99
C ARG A 255 -2.53 13.75 -14.59
N ARG A 256 -3.23 12.90 -13.83
CA ARG A 256 -3.46 11.49 -14.21
C ARG A 256 -4.90 10.99 -14.09
N GLY A 257 -5.89 11.84 -14.23
CA GLY A 257 -7.25 11.36 -14.46
C GLY A 257 -8.32 11.78 -13.47
N TYR A 258 -8.03 12.70 -12.55
CA TYR A 258 -9.08 13.44 -11.87
C TYR A 258 -9.47 14.65 -12.72
N SER A 259 -10.77 14.88 -12.88
CA SER A 259 -11.25 16.09 -13.55
C SER A 259 -11.05 17.32 -12.68
N HIS A 260 -11.15 18.52 -13.26
CA HIS A 260 -11.16 19.76 -12.47
C HIS A 260 -12.29 19.75 -11.42
N GLU A 261 -13.47 19.25 -11.80
CA GLU A 261 -14.59 19.09 -10.87
C GLU A 261 -14.27 18.15 -9.69
N ASP A 262 -13.51 17.06 -9.94
CA ASP A 262 -13.06 16.17 -8.87
C ASP A 262 -12.12 16.88 -7.91
N ILE A 263 -11.19 17.70 -8.41
CA ILE A 263 -10.27 18.49 -7.58
C ILE A 263 -11.05 19.49 -6.71
N GLU A 264 -12.02 20.19 -7.29
CA GLU A 264 -12.88 21.12 -6.55
C GLU A 264 -13.75 20.42 -5.49
N LYS A 265 -14.26 19.20 -5.75
CA LYS A 265 -14.95 18.36 -4.76
C LYS A 265 -14.08 18.01 -3.55
N LEU A 266 -12.77 18.00 -3.71
CA LEU A 266 -11.85 17.82 -2.59
C LEU A 266 -11.68 19.08 -1.73
N GLY A 267 -12.26 20.22 -2.16
CA GLY A 267 -12.11 21.53 -1.53
C GLY A 267 -10.84 22.25 -1.98
N VAL A 268 -10.11 21.73 -2.94
CA VAL A 268 -8.85 22.27 -3.42
C VAL A 268 -9.12 23.22 -4.61
N ARG A 269 -8.58 24.42 -4.55
CA ARG A 269 -8.73 25.38 -5.64
C ARG A 269 -7.77 25.05 -6.78
N LEU A 270 -8.28 25.12 -8.00
CA LEU A 270 -7.46 24.84 -9.20
C LEU A 270 -6.25 25.77 -9.34
N GLU A 271 -6.41 27.04 -8.96
CA GLU A 271 -5.32 28.02 -8.98
C GLU A 271 -4.14 27.59 -8.08
N ASP A 272 -4.41 27.03 -6.90
CA ASP A 272 -3.37 26.53 -5.99
C ASP A 272 -2.67 25.30 -6.58
N VAL A 273 -3.42 24.42 -7.25
CA VAL A 273 -2.84 23.23 -7.92
C VAL A 273 -1.98 23.65 -9.11
N ASP A 274 -2.42 24.65 -9.89
CA ASP A 274 -1.66 25.18 -11.03
C ASP A 274 -0.33 25.82 -10.57
N GLN A 275 -0.34 26.56 -9.46
CA GLN A 275 0.88 27.12 -8.86
C GLN A 275 1.82 26.02 -8.39
N LEU A 276 1.30 25.02 -7.72
CA LEU A 276 2.07 23.86 -7.26
C LEU A 276 2.65 23.06 -8.44
N ASP A 277 1.88 22.89 -9.52
CA ASP A 277 2.31 22.20 -10.74
C ASP A 277 3.44 22.95 -11.46
N GLN A 278 3.36 24.29 -11.51
CA GLN A 278 4.41 25.14 -12.08
C GLN A 278 5.68 25.05 -11.23
N ALA A 279 5.58 25.12 -9.92
CA ALA A 279 6.69 24.99 -8.99
C ALA A 279 7.40 23.64 -9.11
N ASP A 280 6.64 22.53 -9.15
CA ASP A 280 7.19 21.18 -9.33
C ASP A 280 7.93 21.04 -10.69
N LYS A 281 7.37 21.59 -11.76
CA LYS A 281 8.01 21.63 -13.08
C LYS A 281 9.27 22.48 -13.12
N ALA A 282 9.30 23.57 -12.37
CA ALA A 282 10.46 24.45 -12.25
C ALA A 282 11.57 23.85 -11.37
N GLY A 283 11.27 22.79 -10.60
CA GLY A 283 12.21 22.14 -9.70
C GLY A 283 12.61 23.04 -8.52
N VAL A 284 11.64 23.75 -7.94
CA VAL A 284 11.86 24.60 -6.75
C VAL A 284 12.35 23.77 -5.56
N SER A 285 12.89 24.39 -4.55
CA SER A 285 13.30 23.73 -3.32
C SER A 285 12.10 23.06 -2.60
N ALA A 286 12.37 22.02 -1.80
CA ALA A 286 11.32 21.36 -1.02
C ALA A 286 10.55 22.36 -0.13
N ALA A 287 11.24 23.29 0.52
CA ALA A 287 10.61 24.31 1.36
C ALA A 287 9.70 25.27 0.58
N GLU A 288 10.07 25.63 -0.64
CA GLU A 288 9.21 26.45 -1.52
C GLU A 288 8.01 25.67 -2.00
N PHE A 289 8.17 24.39 -2.34
CA PHE A 289 7.08 23.49 -2.70
C PHE A 289 6.09 23.33 -1.54
N ASP A 290 6.58 23.01 -0.34
CA ASP A 290 5.77 22.81 0.86
C ASP A 290 5.01 24.09 1.26
N GLY A 291 5.60 25.27 0.98
CA GLY A 291 4.95 26.56 1.18
C GLY A 291 3.72 26.81 0.31
N LEU A 292 3.57 26.07 -0.80
CA LEU A 292 2.42 26.14 -1.70
C LEU A 292 1.34 25.09 -1.38
N VAL A 293 1.63 24.12 -0.50
CA VAL A 293 0.66 23.09 -0.11
C VAL A 293 -0.32 23.65 0.91
N THR A 294 -1.59 23.69 0.53
CA THR A 294 -2.67 24.22 1.38
C THR A 294 -3.21 23.16 2.34
N ASP A 295 -3.93 23.61 3.36
CA ASP A 295 -4.60 22.71 4.31
C ASP A 295 -5.64 21.81 3.62
N GLU A 296 -6.33 22.31 2.60
CA GLU A 296 -7.30 21.56 1.81
C GLU A 296 -6.63 20.43 1.02
N MET A 297 -5.40 20.65 0.52
CA MET A 297 -4.61 19.61 -0.14
C MET A 297 -4.21 18.50 0.84
N ILE A 298 -3.84 18.86 2.08
CA ILE A 298 -3.56 17.89 3.14
C ILE A 298 -4.85 17.10 3.44
N ASP A 299 -5.96 17.79 3.70
CA ASP A 299 -7.24 17.17 4.09
C ASP A 299 -7.87 16.32 2.97
N ALA A 300 -7.50 16.57 1.71
CA ALA A 300 -7.92 15.73 0.58
C ALA A 300 -7.32 14.31 0.65
N ILE A 301 -6.16 14.15 1.27
CA ILE A 301 -5.36 12.92 1.26
C ILE A 301 -5.22 12.31 2.66
N PHE A 302 -5.02 13.15 3.68
CA PHE A 302 -4.66 12.75 5.04
C PHE A 302 -5.76 13.04 6.06
N ILE A 303 -5.74 12.27 7.14
CA ILE A 303 -6.33 12.66 8.41
C ILE A 303 -5.14 13.04 9.31
N ALA A 304 -4.87 14.34 9.48
CA ALA A 304 -3.66 14.85 10.11
C ALA A 304 -3.98 15.87 11.20
N GLY A 305 -3.49 15.64 12.42
CA GLY A 305 -3.72 16.50 13.57
C GLY A 305 -3.57 15.77 14.90
N LYS A 306 -4.20 16.34 15.94
CA LYS A 306 -4.29 15.70 17.24
C LYS A 306 -5.32 14.56 17.24
N PRO A 307 -5.17 13.54 18.10
CA PRO A 307 -6.10 12.41 18.16
C PRO A 307 -7.58 12.83 18.29
N GLU A 308 -7.89 13.78 19.20
CA GLU A 308 -9.25 14.27 19.42
C GLU A 308 -9.87 14.96 18.20
N GLU A 309 -9.05 15.53 17.29
CA GLU A 309 -9.50 16.13 16.04
C GLU A 309 -9.70 15.08 14.93
N CYS A 310 -9.01 13.95 15.02
CA CYS A 310 -8.93 12.93 13.98
C CYS A 310 -9.94 11.79 14.20
N VAL A 311 -10.30 11.48 15.44
CA VAL A 311 -11.06 10.28 15.80
C VAL A 311 -12.45 10.24 15.15
N GLU A 312 -13.21 11.35 15.17
CA GLU A 312 -14.56 11.39 14.58
C GLU A 312 -14.52 11.08 13.08
N ARG A 313 -13.55 11.67 12.37
CA ARG A 313 -13.36 11.44 10.94
C ARG A 313 -12.95 10.00 10.63
N MET A 314 -12.15 9.37 11.51
CA MET A 314 -11.75 7.96 11.35
C MET A 314 -12.91 7.00 11.58
N ILE A 315 -13.79 7.28 12.56
CA ILE A 315 -15.04 6.53 12.79
C ILE A 315 -15.96 6.61 11.56
N GLU A 316 -16.17 7.82 11.02
CA GLU A 316 -16.96 8.02 9.82
C GLU A 316 -16.40 7.22 8.63
N VAL A 317 -15.08 7.28 8.41
CA VAL A 317 -14.42 6.56 7.34
C VAL A 317 -14.53 5.05 7.53
N GLN A 318 -14.41 4.54 8.75
CA GLN A 318 -14.59 3.12 9.06
C GLN A 318 -16.01 2.65 8.70
N GLU A 319 -17.03 3.42 9.11
CA GLU A 319 -18.43 3.09 8.81
C GLU A 319 -18.67 3.06 7.29
N ILE A 320 -18.20 4.07 6.57
CA ILE A 320 -18.36 4.14 5.11
C ILE A 320 -17.60 2.99 4.43
N ALA A 321 -16.36 2.72 4.82
CA ALA A 321 -15.56 1.64 4.26
C ALA A 321 -16.24 0.28 4.49
N GLY A 322 -16.77 0.04 5.70
CA GLY A 322 -17.52 -1.17 6.01
C GLY A 322 -18.77 -1.35 5.14
N ASN A 323 -19.51 -0.26 4.90
CA ASN A 323 -20.67 -0.26 4.02
C ASN A 323 -20.31 -0.49 2.54
N GLN A 324 -19.08 -0.16 2.14
CA GLN A 324 -18.53 -0.42 0.80
C GLN A 324 -17.91 -1.82 0.66
N GLY A 325 -17.94 -2.65 1.70
CA GLY A 325 -17.40 -4.02 1.67
C GLY A 325 -15.89 -4.12 1.89
N PHE A 326 -15.26 -3.11 2.48
CA PHE A 326 -13.89 -3.23 2.95
C PHE A 326 -13.83 -4.06 4.23
N HIS A 327 -12.80 -4.89 4.35
CA HIS A 327 -12.60 -5.80 5.47
C HIS A 327 -11.62 -5.24 6.50
N GLN A 328 -10.73 -4.35 6.07
CA GLN A 328 -9.66 -3.78 6.89
C GLN A 328 -9.44 -2.30 6.59
N LEU A 329 -9.19 -1.52 7.64
CA LEU A 329 -8.53 -0.22 7.53
C LEU A 329 -7.03 -0.41 7.77
N MET A 330 -6.20 0.02 6.83
CA MET A 330 -4.76 0.03 6.98
C MET A 330 -4.27 1.46 7.16
N PHE A 331 -3.81 1.79 8.35
CA PHE A 331 -3.23 3.10 8.66
C PHE A 331 -1.78 3.20 8.20
N SER A 332 -1.44 4.26 7.48
CA SER A 332 -0.11 4.48 6.91
C SER A 332 0.39 5.91 7.12
N GLU A 333 1.69 6.14 7.00
CA GLU A 333 2.45 7.37 7.26
C GLU A 333 2.61 7.69 8.76
N LEU A 334 1.67 7.42 9.61
CA LEU A 334 1.53 7.51 11.06
C LEU A 334 1.77 8.90 11.67
N GLY A 335 2.91 9.55 11.46
CA GLY A 335 3.24 10.87 12.00
C GLY A 335 4.74 11.17 12.03
N PRO A 336 5.11 12.39 12.47
CA PRO A 336 6.52 12.84 12.46
C PRO A 336 7.40 12.05 13.42
N ASP A 337 6.88 11.66 14.58
CA ASP A 337 7.52 10.78 15.54
C ASP A 337 6.74 9.47 15.60
N ILE A 338 7.36 8.37 15.19
CA ILE A 338 6.67 7.07 15.08
C ILE A 338 6.28 6.51 16.45
N ASP A 339 7.07 6.74 17.50
CA ASP A 339 6.78 6.27 18.86
C ASP A 339 5.54 6.98 19.40
N GLU A 340 5.49 8.32 19.28
CA GLU A 340 4.32 9.10 19.64
C GLU A 340 3.11 8.71 18.80
N ALA A 341 3.23 8.75 17.46
CA ALA A 341 2.12 8.52 16.55
C ALA A 341 1.51 7.13 16.72
N LEU A 342 2.32 6.08 16.86
CA LEU A 342 1.84 4.73 17.10
C LEU A 342 1.17 4.60 18.47
N SER A 343 1.72 5.26 19.49
CA SER A 343 1.11 5.30 20.82
C SER A 343 -0.26 5.95 20.79
N LEU A 344 -0.41 7.11 20.13
CA LEU A 344 -1.68 7.82 19.95
C LEU A 344 -2.68 6.98 19.16
N LEU A 345 -2.25 6.39 18.05
CA LEU A 345 -3.09 5.49 17.26
C LEU A 345 -3.63 4.33 18.11
N CYS A 346 -2.75 3.65 18.84
CA CYS A 346 -3.08 2.45 19.61
C CYS A 346 -3.91 2.71 20.87
N ASN A 347 -3.71 3.85 21.53
CA ASN A 347 -4.35 4.12 22.83
C ASN A 347 -5.56 5.04 22.73
N GLU A 348 -5.68 5.86 21.68
CA GLU A 348 -6.75 6.85 21.56
C GLU A 348 -7.66 6.61 20.35
N ILE A 349 -7.12 6.17 19.22
CA ILE A 349 -7.90 5.98 18.00
C ILE A 349 -8.47 4.55 17.90
N ILE A 350 -7.65 3.51 17.94
CA ILE A 350 -8.10 2.11 17.76
C ILE A 350 -9.19 1.72 18.77
N PRO A 351 -9.13 2.12 20.06
CA PRO A 351 -10.20 1.79 21.01
C PRO A 351 -11.55 2.46 20.71
N ALA A 352 -11.57 3.50 19.90
CA ALA A 352 -12.79 4.21 19.48
C ALA A 352 -13.40 3.65 18.19
N LEU A 353 -12.64 2.86 17.42
CA LEU A 353 -13.06 2.17 16.20
C LEU A 353 -13.62 0.77 16.51
#